data_8e0be3f5fa8017e810c5e324cf33a9e2
#
_entry.id   8e0be3f5fa8017e810c5e324cf33a9e2
#
_cell.length_a   1.000
_cell.length_b   1.000
_cell.length_c   1.000
_cell.angle_alpha   90.00
_cell.angle_beta   90.00
_cell.angle_gamma   90.00
#
_symmetry.space_group_name_H-M   'P 1'
#
loop_
_entity.id
_entity.type
_entity.pdbx_description
1 polymer ?
#
loop_
_entity_poly.entity_id
_entity_poly.type
_entity_poly.pdbx_seq_one_letter_code
_entity_poly.pdbx_strand_id
1 'polypeptide(L)'
;MSKKENKKEQLTDVVHDDPLANSKDFISSEIPSGVDRRTFLMRSAVVGAAVMLTGSQLKAKDLVERSTPPARALPLWSSKYVASKDEVMKGPVMTLSDEFYKVGPGPSSSHTIGPMRITYDYYQRVAKLPADTLNKATALKVHLFGSLSATGKGHGTERAALAGLVGKEPATVDPLFLDGLKDKPDQSFPVKLGDKTINVTLKDIIYDATKGDFHHQNTMICKLMAGDQVLNELEYYSVGGGFIEWKGYTPPKKNAPKYPFATMKELRAHADKNKMSIGQIMLANEMSISGKSEAEVNAFLDKIIGAMNATVKSGLSMSEDDVLPGPIKLHSKAATVYKRAMDSTYASDKAIGAVSAFALAASEENGRGHLVITAPTGGSAGVMPAVVYALGEGARKISQAKLREGMLAAAAVGYLCKHWATLSAAEGGCQAEIGVASSMAAALIATAHDADSKVVENAAESALEHHLGMTCDPVAGYVQVPCIERCAFGAVKAWTAYAIASNEIASRHRVDFDATVKALAETAKDMNSKYKETSEAGLALSVVLC
;
A
#
# COMPACT_ATOMS: atom_id res chain seq x y z
N MET A 1 -75.42 5.47 -22.04
CA MET A 1 -75.17 6.79 -22.64
C MET A 1 -74.50 7.67 -21.61
N SER A 2 -73.21 7.90 -21.75
CA SER A 2 -72.52 9.09 -21.23
C SER A 2 -71.10 9.04 -21.78
N LYS A 3 -70.72 10.03 -22.57
CA LYS A 3 -69.42 10.25 -23.17
C LYS A 3 -68.41 10.61 -22.08
N LYS A 4 -67.28 9.95 -22.00
CA LYS A 4 -66.09 10.42 -21.29
C LYS A 4 -65.17 11.06 -22.33
N GLU A 5 -65.02 12.36 -22.23
CA GLU A 5 -64.01 13.16 -22.94
C GLU A 5 -62.62 12.89 -22.37
N ASN A 6 -61.71 12.55 -23.27
CA ASN A 6 -60.29 12.47 -23.01
C ASN A 6 -59.69 13.90 -22.99
N LYS A 7 -59.28 14.40 -21.82
CA LYS A 7 -58.39 15.53 -21.71
C LYS A 7 -56.96 15.02 -21.88
N LYS A 8 -56.33 15.36 -23.02
CA LYS A 8 -54.88 15.32 -23.20
C LYS A 8 -54.32 16.52 -22.42
N GLU A 9 -53.58 16.28 -21.33
CA GLU A 9 -52.70 17.26 -20.73
C GLU A 9 -51.50 17.43 -21.67
N GLN A 10 -51.33 18.64 -22.19
CA GLN A 10 -50.10 19.09 -22.84
C GLN A 10 -49.05 19.30 -21.75
N LEU A 11 -48.00 18.43 -21.77
CA LEU A 11 -46.75 18.75 -21.09
C LEU A 11 -46.11 19.92 -21.82
N THR A 12 -46.08 21.07 -21.16
CA THR A 12 -45.26 22.20 -21.56
C THR A 12 -43.80 21.82 -21.31
N ASP A 13 -43.02 21.76 -22.39
CA ASP A 13 -41.55 21.67 -22.33
C ASP A 13 -41.02 22.86 -21.53
N VAL A 14 -40.54 22.58 -20.31
CA VAL A 14 -39.69 23.49 -19.58
C VAL A 14 -38.29 23.38 -20.23
N VAL A 15 -38.01 24.32 -21.11
CA VAL A 15 -36.67 24.53 -21.63
C VAL A 15 -35.78 24.92 -20.44
N HIS A 16 -35.00 24.01 -19.94
CA HIS A 16 -33.87 24.34 -19.06
C HIS A 16 -32.85 25.10 -19.92
N ASP A 17 -32.72 26.39 -19.69
CA ASP A 17 -31.59 27.16 -20.21
C ASP A 17 -30.31 26.50 -19.71
N ASP A 18 -29.61 25.81 -20.62
CA ASP A 18 -28.27 25.32 -20.40
C ASP A 18 -27.32 26.52 -20.35
N PRO A 19 -26.71 26.85 -19.19
CA PRO A 19 -25.81 27.99 -19.08
C PRO A 19 -24.57 27.88 -19.96
N LEU A 20 -24.37 26.74 -20.63
CA LEU A 20 -23.26 26.53 -21.56
C LEU A 20 -23.70 26.59 -23.04
N ALA A 21 -24.98 26.72 -23.34
CA ALA A 21 -25.47 26.76 -24.73
C ALA A 21 -25.06 28.04 -25.49
N ASN A 22 -24.68 29.12 -24.80
CA ASN A 22 -24.22 30.39 -25.38
C ASN A 22 -22.69 30.58 -25.30
N SER A 23 -21.92 29.52 -25.40
CA SER A 23 -20.45 29.61 -25.36
C SER A 23 -19.82 30.42 -26.51
N LYS A 24 -20.61 30.79 -27.54
CA LYS A 24 -20.13 31.63 -28.66
C LYS A 24 -19.98 33.09 -28.30
N ASP A 25 -20.70 33.60 -27.29
CA ASP A 25 -20.66 35.01 -26.89
C ASP A 25 -19.53 35.33 -25.92
N PHE A 26 -18.89 34.33 -25.33
CA PHE A 26 -17.75 34.50 -24.42
C PHE A 26 -16.38 34.56 -25.10
N ILE A 27 -16.27 34.28 -26.39
CA ILE A 27 -14.99 34.18 -27.11
C ILE A 27 -15.06 35.00 -28.41
N SER A 28 -15.51 36.24 -28.35
CA SER A 28 -15.45 37.15 -29.51
C SER A 28 -14.35 38.21 -29.40
N SER A 29 -13.42 38.12 -28.48
CA SER A 29 -12.27 39.01 -28.44
C SER A 29 -11.12 38.38 -29.23
N GLU A 30 -10.69 39.05 -30.28
CA GLU A 30 -9.50 38.71 -31.05
C GLU A 30 -8.30 38.58 -30.10
N ILE A 31 -7.56 37.47 -30.23
CA ILE A 31 -6.35 37.25 -29.43
C ILE A 31 -5.33 38.33 -29.85
N PRO A 32 -4.83 39.17 -28.93
CA PRO A 32 -3.86 40.20 -29.26
C PRO A 32 -2.62 39.61 -29.96
N SER A 33 -2.14 40.28 -31.00
CA SER A 33 -0.94 39.86 -31.72
C SER A 33 0.25 39.73 -30.73
N GLY A 34 0.93 38.58 -30.76
CA GLY A 34 2.10 38.28 -29.90
C GLY A 34 1.77 37.50 -28.63
N VAL A 35 0.51 37.12 -28.35
CA VAL A 35 0.12 36.29 -27.25
C VAL A 35 -0.31 34.91 -27.75
N ASP A 36 0.35 33.85 -27.30
CA ASP A 36 -0.06 32.50 -27.65
C ASP A 36 -1.43 32.12 -27.01
N ARG A 37 -2.16 31.23 -27.68
CA ARG A 37 -3.53 30.84 -27.33
C ARG A 37 -3.66 30.27 -25.91
N ARG A 38 -2.65 29.57 -25.43
CA ARG A 38 -2.63 28.95 -24.10
C ARG A 38 -2.43 30.00 -22.99
N THR A 39 -1.55 30.95 -23.20
CA THR A 39 -1.31 32.08 -22.29
C THR A 39 -2.55 32.98 -22.20
N PHE A 40 -3.25 33.20 -23.32
CA PHE A 40 -4.51 33.97 -23.33
C PHE A 40 -5.61 33.27 -22.51
N LEU A 41 -5.81 31.96 -22.70
CA LEU A 41 -6.82 31.19 -21.97
C LEU A 41 -6.51 31.10 -20.46
N MET A 42 -5.25 30.91 -20.09
CA MET A 42 -4.83 30.88 -18.69
C MET A 42 -5.06 32.24 -18.01
N ARG A 43 -4.75 33.34 -18.67
CA ARG A 43 -5.00 34.70 -18.14
C ARG A 43 -6.48 35.01 -18.02
N SER A 44 -7.29 34.58 -18.98
CA SER A 44 -8.75 34.75 -18.94
C SER A 44 -9.40 33.99 -17.78
N ALA A 45 -8.91 32.78 -17.46
CA ALA A 45 -9.38 31.99 -16.33
C ALA A 45 -9.06 32.65 -14.97
N VAL A 46 -7.85 33.22 -14.84
CA VAL A 46 -7.45 33.95 -13.62
C VAL A 46 -8.28 35.22 -13.42
N VAL A 47 -8.58 35.94 -14.52
CA VAL A 47 -9.45 37.15 -14.49
C VAL A 47 -10.88 36.79 -14.11
N GLY A 48 -11.43 35.71 -14.68
CA GLY A 48 -12.76 35.22 -14.34
C GLY A 48 -12.89 34.87 -12.85
N ALA A 49 -11.90 34.23 -12.27
CA ALA A 49 -11.85 33.90 -10.85
C ALA A 49 -11.75 35.18 -9.96
N ALA A 50 -10.96 36.17 -10.37
CA ALA A 50 -10.82 37.44 -9.63
C ALA A 50 -12.10 38.27 -9.66
N VAL A 51 -12.83 38.31 -10.78
CA VAL A 51 -14.12 39.00 -10.91
C VAL A 51 -15.21 38.35 -10.05
N MET A 52 -15.21 37.00 -9.97
CA MET A 52 -16.16 36.29 -9.11
C MET A 52 -15.88 36.50 -7.61
N LEU A 53 -14.63 36.69 -7.23
CA LEU A 53 -14.22 36.89 -5.83
C LEU A 53 -14.41 38.35 -5.37
N THR A 54 -14.29 39.36 -6.25
CA THR A 54 -14.26 40.76 -5.87
C THR A 54 -15.51 41.54 -6.30
N GLY A 55 -16.35 40.98 -7.18
CA GLY A 55 -17.58 41.66 -7.69
C GLY A 55 -17.32 42.92 -8.52
N SER A 56 -16.05 43.22 -8.89
CA SER A 56 -15.68 44.42 -9.63
C SER A 56 -15.29 44.09 -11.07
N GLN A 57 -15.90 44.82 -12.02
CA GLN A 57 -15.50 44.76 -13.44
C GLN A 57 -14.15 45.48 -13.64
N LEU A 58 -13.08 44.71 -13.86
CA LEU A 58 -11.78 45.27 -14.24
C LEU A 58 -11.70 45.33 -15.76
N LYS A 59 -11.28 46.48 -16.31
CA LYS A 59 -11.06 46.63 -17.74
C LYS A 59 -9.81 45.84 -18.14
N ALA A 60 -9.88 45.08 -19.22
CA ALA A 60 -8.80 44.21 -19.71
C ALA A 60 -7.44 44.94 -19.85
N LYS A 61 -7.43 46.26 -20.07
CA LYS A 61 -6.24 47.08 -20.22
C LYS A 61 -5.46 47.23 -18.89
N ASP A 62 -6.18 47.36 -17.76
CA ASP A 62 -5.58 47.57 -16.43
C ASP A 62 -4.94 46.28 -15.88
N LEU A 63 -5.30 45.14 -16.42
CA LEU A 63 -4.78 43.83 -16.05
C LEU A 63 -3.46 43.48 -16.76
N VAL A 64 -3.27 43.97 -17.98
CA VAL A 64 -2.02 43.77 -18.74
C VAL A 64 -0.86 44.55 -18.13
N GLU A 65 -1.10 45.78 -17.61
CA GLU A 65 -0.06 46.57 -16.98
C GLU A 65 0.31 46.12 -15.57
N ARG A 66 -0.63 45.51 -14.83
CA ARG A 66 -0.35 44.96 -13.47
C ARG A 66 0.19 43.54 -13.44
N SER A 67 0.13 42.80 -14.54
CA SER A 67 0.54 41.38 -14.60
C SER A 67 1.88 41.14 -15.28
N THR A 68 2.67 42.16 -15.57
CA THR A 68 4.08 42.01 -15.92
C THR A 68 4.91 41.93 -14.65
N PRO A 69 5.26 40.75 -14.13
CA PRO A 69 6.38 40.66 -13.20
C PRO A 69 7.62 41.12 -13.95
N PRO A 70 8.59 41.81 -13.26
CA PRO A 70 9.89 42.07 -13.86
C PRO A 70 10.39 40.74 -14.43
N ALA A 71 10.93 40.78 -15.65
CA ALA A 71 11.46 39.62 -16.34
C ALA A 71 12.61 38.99 -15.52
N ARG A 72 12.24 38.28 -14.48
CA ARG A 72 13.07 37.22 -13.92
C ARG A 72 12.94 36.09 -14.92
N ALA A 73 13.97 35.91 -15.72
CA ALA A 73 14.12 34.70 -16.49
C ALA A 73 13.93 33.55 -15.51
N LEU A 74 12.78 32.86 -15.61
CA LEU A 74 12.62 31.55 -14.98
C LEU A 74 13.79 30.74 -15.53
N PRO A 75 14.63 30.13 -14.71
CA PRO A 75 15.66 29.28 -15.20
C PRO A 75 14.96 28.26 -16.10
N LEU A 76 15.35 28.23 -17.37
CA LEU A 76 15.04 27.11 -18.25
C LEU A 76 15.42 25.88 -17.43
N TRP A 77 14.44 25.04 -17.12
CA TRP A 77 14.68 23.73 -16.54
C TRP A 77 15.61 23.01 -17.51
N SER A 78 16.91 23.26 -17.34
CA SER A 78 17.89 22.42 -17.99
C SER A 78 17.74 21.06 -17.34
N SER A 79 17.57 20.04 -18.11
CA SER A 79 17.58 18.62 -17.77
C SER A 79 18.94 18.15 -17.21
N LYS A 80 19.70 19.05 -16.58
CA LYS A 80 20.89 18.73 -15.82
C LYS A 80 20.53 18.62 -14.35
N TYR A 81 19.73 17.60 -14.03
CA TYR A 81 19.81 17.02 -12.71
C TYR A 81 21.19 16.35 -12.63
N VAL A 82 22.13 17.03 -12.03
CA VAL A 82 23.38 16.42 -11.56
C VAL A 82 22.98 15.66 -10.29
N ALA A 83 22.92 14.35 -10.38
CA ALA A 83 22.82 13.49 -9.19
C ALA A 83 23.82 14.01 -8.16
N SER A 84 23.37 14.26 -6.93
CA SER A 84 24.28 14.65 -5.85
C SER A 84 25.33 13.54 -5.75
N LYS A 85 26.58 13.91 -5.51
CA LYS A 85 27.70 12.96 -5.37
C LYS A 85 27.52 11.96 -4.22
N ASP A 86 26.44 12.09 -3.46
CA ASP A 86 26.09 11.27 -2.29
C ASP A 86 25.02 10.19 -2.58
N GLU A 87 24.59 10.01 -3.83
CA GLU A 87 23.83 8.81 -4.20
C GLU A 87 24.79 7.61 -4.15
N VAL A 88 24.84 6.95 -3.00
CA VAL A 88 25.49 5.66 -2.84
C VAL A 88 24.90 4.74 -3.89
N MET A 89 25.72 4.29 -4.85
CA MET A 89 25.33 3.33 -5.87
C MET A 89 24.89 2.04 -5.17
N LYS A 90 23.60 1.86 -4.99
CA LYS A 90 23.05 0.61 -4.48
C LYS A 90 23.26 -0.47 -5.55
N GLY A 91 23.68 -1.66 -5.12
CA GLY A 91 23.78 -2.83 -6.00
C GLY A 91 22.44 -3.24 -6.60
N PRO A 92 22.39 -4.31 -7.39
CA PRO A 92 21.16 -4.77 -8.02
C PRO A 92 20.14 -5.22 -6.99
N VAL A 93 18.86 -5.16 -7.36
CA VAL A 93 17.75 -5.69 -6.57
C VAL A 93 17.92 -7.19 -6.36
N MET A 94 17.90 -7.61 -5.09
CA MET A 94 18.12 -8.99 -4.65
C MET A 94 16.93 -9.57 -3.87
N THR A 95 15.82 -8.84 -3.80
CA THR A 95 14.60 -9.29 -3.11
C THR A 95 13.94 -10.42 -3.90
N LEU A 96 13.42 -11.43 -3.21
CA LEU A 96 12.70 -12.56 -3.78
C LEU A 96 11.20 -12.48 -3.47
N SER A 97 10.39 -13.15 -4.29
CA SER A 97 8.94 -13.14 -4.15
C SER A 97 8.47 -13.76 -2.83
N ASP A 98 9.12 -14.81 -2.34
CA ASP A 98 8.82 -15.45 -1.05
C ASP A 98 9.29 -14.63 0.17
N GLU A 99 10.23 -13.72 -0.02
CA GLU A 99 10.58 -12.71 0.98
C GLU A 99 9.60 -11.54 0.97
N PHE A 100 8.95 -11.26 -0.14
CA PHE A 100 8.13 -10.08 -0.36
C PHE A 100 6.65 -10.34 -0.08
N TYR A 101 6.06 -11.35 -0.73
CA TYR A 101 4.68 -11.74 -0.47
C TYR A 101 4.61 -12.65 0.76
N LYS A 102 4.10 -12.13 1.87
CA LYS A 102 4.00 -12.86 3.12
C LYS A 102 2.56 -13.08 3.52
N VAL A 103 2.25 -14.31 3.93
CA VAL A 103 1.00 -14.61 4.61
C VAL A 103 1.18 -14.38 6.11
N GLY A 104 0.19 -13.74 6.72
CA GLY A 104 0.20 -13.53 8.16
C GLY A 104 -1.06 -12.85 8.66
N PRO A 105 -1.22 -12.73 9.98
CA PRO A 105 -2.41 -12.11 10.57
C PRO A 105 -2.41 -10.60 10.35
N GLY A 106 -3.59 -10.04 10.00
CA GLY A 106 -3.81 -8.61 10.05
C GLY A 106 -3.73 -8.06 11.48
N PRO A 107 -3.88 -6.75 11.63
CA PRO A 107 -4.14 -5.78 10.57
C PRO A 107 -2.90 -5.15 9.96
N SER A 108 -1.69 -5.35 10.51
CA SER A 108 -0.50 -4.62 10.08
C SER A 108 0.71 -5.51 9.81
N SER A 109 1.39 -5.28 8.69
CA SER A 109 2.64 -5.98 8.41
C SER A 109 3.78 -5.53 9.33
N SER A 110 3.85 -4.24 9.68
CA SER A 110 4.90 -3.69 10.54
C SER A 110 4.61 -3.86 12.03
N HIS A 111 3.33 -3.81 12.44
CA HIS A 111 2.91 -3.83 13.85
C HIS A 111 2.31 -5.16 14.32
N THR A 112 2.02 -6.10 13.41
CA THR A 112 1.49 -7.43 13.76
C THR A 112 2.42 -8.54 13.25
N ILE A 113 2.56 -8.67 11.91
CA ILE A 113 3.37 -9.74 11.30
C ILE A 113 4.85 -9.59 11.67
N GLY A 114 5.42 -8.38 11.57
CA GLY A 114 6.81 -8.09 11.93
C GLY A 114 7.13 -8.46 13.38
N PRO A 115 6.40 -7.93 14.39
CA PRO A 115 6.56 -8.31 15.78
C PRO A 115 6.42 -9.81 16.06
N MET A 116 5.45 -10.49 15.43
CA MET A 116 5.30 -11.92 15.54
C MET A 116 6.51 -12.69 14.96
N ARG A 117 7.02 -12.26 13.80
CA ARG A 117 8.24 -12.84 13.21
C ARG A 117 9.47 -12.60 14.07
N ILE A 118 9.60 -11.40 14.65
CA ILE A 118 10.70 -11.04 15.55
C ILE A 118 10.73 -11.98 16.75
N THR A 119 9.61 -12.13 17.43
CA THR A 119 9.57 -12.96 18.63
C THR A 119 9.67 -14.45 18.32
N TYR A 120 9.18 -14.89 17.15
CA TYR A 120 9.38 -16.26 16.66
C TYR A 120 10.86 -16.53 16.33
N ASP A 121 11.56 -15.62 15.66
CA ASP A 121 13.00 -15.71 15.42
C ASP A 121 13.79 -15.70 16.73
N TYR A 122 13.43 -14.81 17.67
CA TYR A 122 14.05 -14.76 18.98
C TYR A 122 13.88 -16.07 19.74
N TYR A 123 12.65 -16.63 19.78
CA TYR A 123 12.38 -17.93 20.37
C TYR A 123 13.30 -19.03 19.77
N GLN A 124 13.41 -19.08 18.45
CA GLN A 124 14.28 -20.08 17.79
C GLN A 124 15.76 -19.91 18.11
N ARG A 125 16.23 -18.67 18.32
CA ARG A 125 17.62 -18.37 18.71
C ARG A 125 17.90 -18.75 20.14
N VAL A 126 17.04 -18.32 21.06
CA VAL A 126 17.23 -18.66 22.49
C VAL A 126 17.14 -20.15 22.73
N ALA A 127 16.28 -20.89 22.02
CA ALA A 127 16.18 -22.33 22.15
C ALA A 127 17.49 -23.09 21.79
N LYS A 128 18.41 -22.43 21.10
CA LYS A 128 19.74 -22.98 20.70
C LYS A 128 20.88 -22.57 21.64
N LEU A 129 20.59 -21.81 22.71
CA LEU A 129 21.60 -21.41 23.70
C LEU A 129 22.09 -22.62 24.49
N PRO A 130 23.31 -22.57 25.06
CA PRO A 130 23.84 -23.62 25.91
C PRO A 130 22.90 -23.95 27.09
N ALA A 131 22.80 -25.22 27.43
CA ALA A 131 21.95 -25.73 28.52
C ALA A 131 22.19 -25.00 29.85
N ASP A 132 23.43 -24.69 30.18
CA ASP A 132 23.79 -23.94 31.41
C ASP A 132 23.20 -22.54 31.46
N THR A 133 23.03 -21.91 30.30
CA THR A 133 22.35 -20.60 30.18
C THR A 133 20.84 -20.77 30.32
N LEU A 134 20.27 -21.74 29.61
CA LEU A 134 18.84 -22.02 29.64
C LEU A 134 18.36 -22.42 31.04
N ASN A 135 19.13 -23.21 31.77
CA ASN A 135 18.79 -23.66 33.13
C ASN A 135 18.67 -22.49 34.14
N LYS A 136 19.38 -21.39 33.92
CA LYS A 136 19.29 -20.19 34.74
C LYS A 136 18.09 -19.31 34.39
N ALA A 137 17.49 -19.49 33.22
CA ALA A 137 16.44 -18.62 32.72
C ALA A 137 15.17 -18.71 33.54
N THR A 138 14.57 -17.58 33.88
CA THR A 138 13.36 -17.48 34.69
C THR A 138 12.23 -16.74 33.95
N ALA A 139 12.54 -15.83 33.00
CA ALA A 139 11.54 -15.07 32.28
C ALA A 139 12.02 -14.71 30.86
N LEU A 140 11.02 -14.47 29.99
CA LEU A 140 11.18 -13.83 28.69
C LEU A 140 10.44 -12.48 28.73
N LYS A 141 11.08 -11.41 28.26
CA LYS A 141 10.51 -10.07 28.22
C LYS A 141 10.70 -9.47 26.83
N VAL A 142 9.70 -8.73 26.37
CA VAL A 142 9.74 -8.03 25.07
C VAL A 142 9.34 -6.58 25.31
N HIS A 143 10.22 -5.66 24.95
CA HIS A 143 9.97 -4.22 25.03
C HIS A 143 9.70 -3.68 23.62
N LEU A 144 8.59 -2.93 23.49
CA LEU A 144 8.14 -2.28 22.27
C LEU A 144 8.43 -0.79 22.36
N PHE A 145 9.10 -0.21 21.37
CA PHE A 145 9.48 1.20 21.35
C PHE A 145 8.91 1.94 20.13
N GLY A 146 8.96 3.27 20.19
CA GLY A 146 8.58 4.15 19.09
C GLY A 146 7.14 3.93 18.62
N SER A 147 6.92 3.76 17.32
CA SER A 147 5.59 3.57 16.75
C SER A 147 4.93 2.26 17.25
N LEU A 148 5.70 1.20 17.48
CA LEU A 148 5.18 -0.05 18.05
C LEU A 148 4.58 0.15 19.45
N SER A 149 5.17 1.04 20.25
CA SER A 149 4.62 1.40 21.56
C SER A 149 3.42 2.33 21.43
N ALA A 150 3.48 3.31 20.53
CA ALA A 150 2.45 4.34 20.40
C ALA A 150 1.12 3.80 19.85
N THR A 151 1.15 2.93 18.85
CA THR A 151 -0.04 2.46 18.13
C THR A 151 -0.27 0.94 18.23
N GLY A 152 0.62 0.21 18.88
CA GLY A 152 0.62 -1.25 18.91
C GLY A 152 -0.65 -1.88 19.49
N LYS A 153 -1.32 -1.23 20.45
CA LYS A 153 -2.60 -1.73 21.00
C LYS A 153 -3.68 -1.87 19.93
N GLY A 154 -3.82 -0.86 19.07
CA GLY A 154 -4.77 -0.88 17.97
C GLY A 154 -4.45 -1.93 16.90
N HIS A 155 -3.18 -2.33 16.80
CA HIS A 155 -2.70 -3.35 15.88
C HIS A 155 -2.59 -4.76 16.50
N GLY A 156 -2.89 -4.94 17.79
CA GLY A 156 -2.72 -6.21 18.49
C GLY A 156 -1.27 -6.69 18.55
N THR A 157 -0.32 -5.74 18.59
CA THR A 157 1.12 -6.04 18.57
C THR A 157 1.54 -6.96 19.71
N GLU A 158 1.01 -6.74 20.92
CA GLU A 158 1.30 -7.57 22.10
C GLU A 158 0.85 -9.02 21.92
N ARG A 159 -0.31 -9.24 21.29
CA ARG A 159 -0.86 -10.57 21.03
C ARG A 159 -0.03 -11.30 19.98
N ALA A 160 0.35 -10.61 18.91
CA ALA A 160 1.20 -11.12 17.87
C ALA A 160 2.61 -11.44 18.40
N ALA A 161 3.19 -10.56 19.22
CA ALA A 161 4.49 -10.80 19.84
C ALA A 161 4.44 -12.00 20.81
N LEU A 162 3.38 -12.13 21.62
CA LEU A 162 3.21 -13.31 22.46
C LEU A 162 3.08 -14.58 21.63
N ALA A 163 2.28 -14.56 20.55
CA ALA A 163 2.09 -15.72 19.68
C ALA A 163 3.42 -16.20 19.07
N GLY A 164 4.26 -15.30 18.56
CA GLY A 164 5.59 -15.65 18.07
C GLY A 164 6.50 -16.22 19.17
N LEU A 165 6.46 -15.63 20.36
CA LEU A 165 7.27 -16.07 21.49
C LEU A 165 6.91 -17.49 21.95
N VAL A 166 5.64 -17.89 21.83
CA VAL A 166 5.18 -19.26 22.14
C VAL A 166 5.28 -20.21 20.92
N GLY A 167 6.07 -19.84 19.90
CA GLY A 167 6.39 -20.69 18.76
C GLY A 167 5.33 -20.75 17.67
N LYS A 168 4.38 -19.80 17.61
CA LYS A 168 3.41 -19.72 16.51
C LYS A 168 4.02 -18.99 15.31
N GLU A 169 3.98 -19.63 14.15
CA GLU A 169 4.46 -19.05 12.89
C GLU A 169 3.37 -18.12 12.28
N PRO A 170 3.72 -16.90 11.82
CA PRO A 170 2.75 -15.97 11.24
C PRO A 170 1.95 -16.52 10.07
N ALA A 171 2.57 -17.33 9.21
CA ALA A 171 1.92 -17.84 8.00
C ALA A 171 0.83 -18.89 8.28
N THR A 172 0.81 -19.49 9.46
CA THR A 172 -0.04 -20.62 9.81
C THR A 172 -0.76 -20.45 11.14
N VAL A 173 -0.61 -19.30 11.80
CA VAL A 173 -1.29 -19.04 13.08
C VAL A 173 -2.80 -19.05 12.88
N ASP A 174 -3.49 -19.71 13.80
CA ASP A 174 -4.95 -19.61 13.87
C ASP A 174 -5.34 -18.21 14.36
N PRO A 175 -6.09 -17.41 13.57
CA PRO A 175 -6.56 -16.09 13.99
C PRO A 175 -7.35 -16.13 15.30
N LEU A 176 -8.11 -17.20 15.56
CA LEU A 176 -8.87 -17.39 16.81
C LEU A 176 -7.95 -17.47 18.04
N PHE A 177 -6.70 -17.92 17.87
CA PHE A 177 -5.72 -17.87 18.95
C PHE A 177 -5.42 -16.42 19.36
N LEU A 178 -5.20 -15.53 18.39
CA LEU A 178 -4.92 -14.11 18.63
C LEU A 178 -6.15 -13.40 19.24
N ASP A 179 -7.33 -13.70 18.76
CA ASP A 179 -8.58 -13.13 19.29
C ASP A 179 -8.86 -13.62 20.72
N GLY A 180 -8.59 -14.88 20.99
CA GLY A 180 -8.74 -15.47 22.33
C GLY A 180 -7.85 -14.84 23.42
N LEU A 181 -6.79 -14.13 23.02
CA LEU A 181 -5.89 -13.41 23.95
C LEU A 181 -6.42 -12.03 24.36
N LYS A 182 -7.37 -11.45 23.61
CA LYS A 182 -7.77 -10.05 23.72
C LYS A 182 -8.19 -9.63 25.14
N ASP A 183 -8.94 -10.49 25.82
CA ASP A 183 -9.50 -10.18 27.14
C ASP A 183 -8.88 -11.05 28.24
N LYS A 184 -7.71 -11.65 27.98
CA LYS A 184 -7.06 -12.61 28.90
C LYS A 184 -5.58 -12.26 29.12
N PRO A 185 -5.26 -11.07 29.69
CA PRO A 185 -3.86 -10.62 29.83
C PRO A 185 -3.05 -11.51 30.78
N ASP A 186 -3.69 -12.23 31.69
CA ASP A 186 -3.07 -13.11 32.70
C ASP A 186 -2.98 -14.57 32.23
N GLN A 187 -3.52 -14.91 31.04
CA GLN A 187 -3.43 -16.27 30.53
C GLN A 187 -1.96 -16.63 30.29
N SER A 188 -1.52 -17.69 30.93
CA SER A 188 -0.15 -18.17 30.90
C SER A 188 0.04 -19.22 29.81
N PHE A 189 1.15 -19.11 29.06
CA PHE A 189 1.54 -20.02 27.99
C PHE A 189 2.94 -20.56 28.24
N PRO A 190 3.15 -21.90 28.15
CA PRO A 190 4.45 -22.49 28.33
C PRO A 190 5.31 -22.29 27.08
N VAL A 191 6.53 -21.78 27.27
CA VAL A 191 7.60 -21.70 26.25
C VAL A 191 8.67 -22.71 26.64
N LYS A 192 8.86 -23.69 25.78
CA LYS A 192 9.84 -24.77 26.00
C LYS A 192 11.19 -24.36 25.43
N LEU A 193 12.22 -24.30 26.27
CA LEU A 193 13.62 -23.97 25.93
C LEU A 193 14.54 -25.10 26.41
N GLY A 194 14.83 -26.08 25.55
CA GLY A 194 15.50 -27.32 25.96
C GLY A 194 14.64 -28.08 26.97
N ASP A 195 15.20 -28.39 28.14
CA ASP A 195 14.51 -29.05 29.25
C ASP A 195 13.77 -28.06 30.18
N LYS A 196 13.97 -26.75 29.97
CA LYS A 196 13.33 -25.69 30.76
C LYS A 196 12.03 -25.27 30.12
N THR A 197 11.03 -25.01 30.96
CA THR A 197 9.78 -24.36 30.56
C THR A 197 9.63 -23.04 31.31
N ILE A 198 9.39 -21.96 30.56
CA ILE A 198 9.11 -20.62 31.07
C ILE A 198 7.68 -20.25 30.69
N ASN A 199 6.92 -19.82 31.68
CA ASN A 199 5.56 -19.34 31.44
C ASN A 199 5.57 -17.85 31.07
N VAL A 200 4.90 -17.51 29.98
CA VAL A 200 4.76 -16.12 29.48
C VAL A 200 3.30 -15.71 29.39
N THR A 201 3.04 -14.44 29.59
CA THR A 201 1.72 -13.81 29.52
C THR A 201 1.79 -12.56 28.65
N LEU A 202 0.67 -11.91 28.37
CA LEU A 202 0.67 -10.59 27.69
C LEU A 202 1.39 -9.51 28.50
N LYS A 203 1.51 -9.66 29.83
CA LYS A 203 2.25 -8.71 30.70
C LYS A 203 3.77 -8.74 30.48
N ASP A 204 4.28 -9.77 29.80
CA ASP A 204 5.68 -9.88 29.44
C ASP A 204 6.03 -9.10 28.15
N ILE A 205 5.00 -8.60 27.46
CA ILE A 205 5.13 -7.70 26.31
C ILE A 205 4.86 -6.28 26.80
N ILE A 206 5.89 -5.46 26.82
CA ILE A 206 5.91 -4.17 27.52
C ILE A 206 5.88 -3.04 26.49
N TYR A 207 4.86 -2.20 26.56
CA TYR A 207 4.83 -0.93 25.81
C TYR A 207 5.73 0.09 26.53
N ASP A 208 6.92 0.30 25.97
CA ASP A 208 7.92 1.17 26.56
C ASP A 208 7.86 2.56 25.93
N ALA A 209 7.51 3.57 26.73
CA ALA A 209 7.41 4.95 26.27
C ALA A 209 8.74 5.69 26.29
N THR A 210 9.85 5.04 26.64
CA THR A 210 11.16 5.64 26.67
C THR A 210 11.53 6.15 25.29
N LYS A 211 11.85 7.44 25.19
CA LYS A 211 12.37 8.07 23.97
C LYS A 211 13.88 7.83 23.91
N GLY A 212 14.33 7.21 22.83
CA GLY A 212 15.74 6.94 22.56
C GLY A 212 16.08 7.24 21.12
N ASP A 213 17.35 7.32 20.82
CA ASP A 213 17.87 7.41 19.45
C ASP A 213 17.95 5.98 18.87
N PHE A 214 16.78 5.43 18.54
CA PHE A 214 16.67 4.09 17.96
C PHE A 214 16.98 4.13 16.47
N HIS A 215 17.66 3.10 15.99
CA HIS A 215 17.97 2.95 14.56
C HIS A 215 16.71 2.94 13.66
N HIS A 216 15.58 2.47 14.18
CA HIS A 216 14.30 2.43 13.45
C HIS A 216 13.12 2.76 14.37
N GLN A 217 12.07 3.39 13.82
CA GLN A 217 10.85 3.75 14.56
C GLN A 217 10.10 2.54 15.13
N ASN A 218 10.25 1.35 14.51
CA ASN A 218 9.62 0.13 14.96
C ASN A 218 10.66 -0.79 15.60
N THR A 219 11.19 -0.39 16.76
CA THR A 219 12.19 -1.16 17.51
C THR A 219 11.56 -2.06 18.55
N MET A 220 12.07 -3.29 18.67
CA MET A 220 11.75 -4.26 19.72
C MET A 220 13.04 -4.76 20.37
N ILE A 221 13.04 -4.87 21.70
CA ILE A 221 14.13 -5.51 22.44
C ILE A 221 13.58 -6.75 23.13
N CYS A 222 14.10 -7.90 22.76
CA CYS A 222 13.74 -9.19 23.35
C CYS A 222 14.82 -9.63 24.33
N LYS A 223 14.42 -10.09 25.55
CA LYS A 223 15.32 -10.44 26.64
C LYS A 223 15.00 -11.80 27.25
N LEU A 224 16.03 -12.59 27.48
CA LEU A 224 16.00 -13.79 28.34
C LEU A 224 16.60 -13.41 29.70
N MET A 225 15.86 -13.61 30.78
CA MET A 225 16.18 -13.12 32.12
C MET A 225 16.44 -14.26 33.11
N ALA A 226 17.33 -14.02 34.07
CA ALA A 226 17.49 -14.80 35.29
C ALA A 226 17.30 -13.87 36.49
N GLY A 227 16.07 -13.77 37.02
CA GLY A 227 15.70 -12.67 37.91
C GLY A 227 15.90 -11.34 37.21
N ASP A 228 16.69 -10.43 37.80
CA ASP A 228 17.01 -9.13 37.22
C ASP A 228 18.21 -9.16 36.23
N GLN A 229 18.92 -10.29 36.15
CA GLN A 229 20.06 -10.44 35.25
C GLN A 229 19.60 -10.77 33.83
N VAL A 230 20.11 -10.02 32.83
CA VAL A 230 19.92 -10.31 31.40
C VAL A 230 20.91 -11.40 30.98
N LEU A 231 20.39 -12.56 30.55
CA LEU A 231 21.20 -13.67 30.03
C LEU A 231 21.44 -13.54 28.53
N ASN A 232 20.45 -13.02 27.80
CA ASN A 232 20.53 -12.77 26.37
C ASN A 232 19.61 -11.61 26.02
N GLU A 233 20.08 -10.73 25.16
CA GLU A 233 19.31 -9.58 24.64
C GLU A 233 19.58 -9.43 23.14
N LEU A 234 18.52 -9.14 22.39
CA LEU A 234 18.64 -8.80 20.98
C LEU A 234 17.67 -7.70 20.60
N GLU A 235 18.23 -6.65 19.97
CA GLU A 235 17.48 -5.52 19.44
C GLU A 235 17.09 -5.79 17.99
N TYR A 236 15.79 -5.70 17.70
CA TYR A 236 15.18 -5.98 16.41
C TYR A 236 14.47 -4.76 15.86
N TYR A 237 14.27 -4.75 14.54
CA TYR A 237 13.58 -3.73 13.78
C TYR A 237 12.54 -4.36 12.86
N SER A 238 11.30 -3.86 12.90
CA SER A 238 10.27 -4.20 11.92
C SER A 238 10.28 -3.15 10.80
N VAL A 239 10.98 -3.46 9.70
CA VAL A 239 11.34 -2.49 8.65
C VAL A 239 10.28 -2.35 7.53
N GLY A 240 9.01 -2.64 7.82
CA GLY A 240 7.89 -2.56 6.88
C GLY A 240 7.69 -3.85 6.07
N GLY A 241 6.49 -4.02 5.47
CA GLY A 241 6.15 -5.20 4.67
C GLY A 241 6.34 -6.55 5.37
N GLY A 242 6.41 -6.59 6.70
CA GLY A 242 6.73 -7.79 7.49
C GLY A 242 8.19 -8.24 7.38
N PHE A 243 9.09 -7.42 6.86
CA PHE A 243 10.53 -7.64 6.95
C PHE A 243 11.03 -7.32 8.35
N ILE A 244 12.02 -8.09 8.80
CA ILE A 244 12.65 -7.90 10.10
C ILE A 244 14.17 -7.82 9.94
N GLU A 245 14.78 -6.98 10.75
CA GLU A 245 16.24 -6.89 10.89
C GLU A 245 16.58 -6.85 12.38
N TRP A 246 17.85 -6.99 12.72
CA TRP A 246 18.35 -6.89 14.10
C TRP A 246 19.68 -6.18 14.13
N LYS A 247 20.09 -5.72 15.27
CA LYS A 247 21.39 -5.07 15.46
C LYS A 247 22.53 -5.98 15.02
N GLY A 248 23.28 -5.51 14.01
CA GLY A 248 24.34 -6.30 13.39
C GLY A 248 23.85 -7.26 12.30
N TYR A 249 22.62 -7.10 11.81
CA TYR A 249 22.09 -7.88 10.69
C TYR A 249 22.97 -7.73 9.44
N THR A 250 23.31 -8.86 8.87
CA THR A 250 23.95 -8.93 7.56
C THR A 250 23.07 -9.80 6.66
N PRO A 251 22.62 -9.27 5.52
CA PRO A 251 21.80 -10.04 4.59
C PRO A 251 22.53 -11.34 4.17
N PRO A 252 21.79 -12.45 4.04
CA PRO A 252 22.38 -13.70 3.58
C PRO A 252 22.95 -13.54 2.16
N LYS A 253 24.07 -14.21 1.89
CA LYS A 253 24.63 -14.27 0.54
C LYS A 253 23.64 -14.97 -0.39
N LYS A 254 23.36 -14.33 -1.52
CA LYS A 254 22.51 -14.85 -2.60
C LYS A 254 23.34 -14.96 -3.87
N ASN A 255 22.89 -15.80 -4.80
CA ASN A 255 23.52 -15.87 -6.11
C ASN A 255 23.25 -14.58 -6.90
N ALA A 256 24.07 -14.30 -7.91
CA ALA A 256 23.88 -13.13 -8.76
C ALA A 256 22.59 -13.25 -9.61
N PRO A 257 21.86 -12.16 -9.84
CA PRO A 257 20.73 -12.17 -10.74
C PRO A 257 21.19 -12.39 -12.18
N LYS A 258 20.39 -13.10 -12.98
CA LYS A 258 20.66 -13.30 -14.40
C LYS A 258 20.59 -12.00 -15.20
N TYR A 259 19.68 -11.14 -14.83
CA TYR A 259 19.44 -9.82 -15.42
C TYR A 259 19.51 -8.77 -14.30
N PRO A 260 20.72 -8.29 -13.94
CA PRO A 260 20.88 -7.34 -12.85
C PRO A 260 20.22 -5.99 -13.18
N PHE A 261 19.46 -5.44 -12.24
CA PHE A 261 18.85 -4.11 -12.35
C PHE A 261 18.74 -3.47 -10.96
N ALA A 262 18.86 -2.15 -10.93
CA ALA A 262 18.57 -1.32 -9.77
C ALA A 262 17.48 -0.29 -10.09
N THR A 263 17.11 -0.11 -11.36
CA THR A 263 16.13 0.85 -11.85
C THR A 263 15.12 0.20 -12.80
N MET A 264 13.95 0.81 -12.95
CA MET A 264 12.96 0.36 -13.94
C MET A 264 13.50 0.50 -15.36
N LYS A 265 14.28 1.54 -15.61
CA LYS A 265 14.95 1.75 -16.90
C LYS A 265 15.87 0.58 -17.27
N GLU A 266 16.69 0.08 -16.33
CA GLU A 266 17.55 -1.10 -16.55
C GLU A 266 16.74 -2.37 -16.74
N LEU A 267 15.69 -2.58 -15.92
CA LEU A 267 14.80 -3.73 -16.02
C LEU A 267 14.12 -3.79 -17.41
N ARG A 268 13.61 -2.66 -17.90
CA ARG A 268 13.03 -2.56 -19.24
C ARG A 268 14.07 -2.81 -20.33
N ALA A 269 15.29 -2.28 -20.19
CA ALA A 269 16.35 -2.54 -21.17
C ALA A 269 16.64 -4.05 -21.31
N HIS A 270 16.59 -4.81 -20.22
CA HIS A 270 16.68 -6.27 -20.28
C HIS A 270 15.46 -6.90 -20.98
N ALA A 271 14.25 -6.47 -20.66
CA ALA A 271 13.03 -6.97 -21.28
C ALA A 271 13.04 -6.74 -22.81
N ASP A 272 13.30 -5.52 -23.24
CA ASP A 272 13.31 -5.13 -24.64
C ASP A 272 14.40 -5.86 -25.46
N LYS A 273 15.64 -5.93 -24.89
CA LYS A 273 16.76 -6.62 -25.53
C LYS A 273 16.52 -8.11 -25.73
N ASN A 274 15.87 -8.75 -24.77
CA ASN A 274 15.64 -10.20 -24.80
C ASN A 274 14.27 -10.57 -25.37
N LYS A 275 13.44 -9.60 -25.74
CA LYS A 275 12.05 -9.79 -26.19
C LYS A 275 11.22 -10.59 -25.17
N MET A 276 11.39 -10.28 -23.90
CA MET A 276 10.72 -10.89 -22.78
C MET A 276 9.85 -9.86 -22.07
N SER A 277 8.80 -10.31 -21.40
CA SER A 277 8.05 -9.45 -20.49
C SER A 277 8.86 -9.16 -19.22
N ILE A 278 8.47 -8.11 -18.47
CA ILE A 278 9.05 -7.81 -17.15
C ILE A 278 8.90 -9.03 -16.23
N GLY A 279 7.73 -9.69 -16.23
CA GLY A 279 7.49 -10.90 -15.42
C GLY A 279 8.43 -12.06 -15.76
N GLN A 280 8.74 -12.28 -17.04
CA GLN A 280 9.67 -13.31 -17.48
C GLN A 280 11.13 -13.01 -17.08
N ILE A 281 11.55 -11.74 -17.16
CA ILE A 281 12.87 -11.31 -16.63
C ILE A 281 12.94 -11.58 -15.13
N MET A 282 11.87 -11.25 -14.39
CA MET A 282 11.81 -11.49 -12.95
C MET A 282 11.84 -12.97 -12.60
N LEU A 283 11.12 -13.83 -13.34
CA LEU A 283 11.20 -15.29 -13.15
C LEU A 283 12.63 -15.80 -13.29
N ALA A 284 13.33 -15.36 -14.33
CA ALA A 284 14.72 -15.75 -14.54
C ALA A 284 15.66 -15.27 -13.41
N ASN A 285 15.39 -14.08 -12.85
CA ASN A 285 16.13 -13.56 -11.70
C ASN A 285 15.79 -14.34 -10.41
N GLU A 286 14.52 -14.63 -10.14
CA GLU A 286 14.07 -15.46 -9.01
C GLU A 286 14.82 -16.81 -8.99
N MET A 287 14.84 -17.49 -10.14
CA MET A 287 15.54 -18.78 -10.29
C MET A 287 17.05 -18.64 -10.06
N SER A 288 17.67 -17.61 -10.66
CA SER A 288 19.12 -17.40 -10.55
C SER A 288 19.55 -17.04 -9.12
N ILE A 289 18.83 -16.11 -8.46
CA ILE A 289 19.16 -15.62 -7.11
C ILE A 289 18.92 -16.71 -6.05
N SER A 290 17.78 -17.41 -6.14
CA SER A 290 17.37 -18.39 -5.14
C SER A 290 17.92 -19.80 -5.36
N GLY A 291 18.28 -20.14 -6.62
CA GLY A 291 18.60 -21.50 -7.03
C GLY A 291 17.37 -22.41 -7.21
N LYS A 292 16.16 -21.89 -7.06
CA LYS A 292 14.91 -22.64 -7.25
C LYS A 292 14.60 -22.88 -8.73
N SER A 293 13.91 -23.97 -8.99
CA SER A 293 13.33 -24.24 -10.31
C SER A 293 12.13 -23.33 -10.60
N GLU A 294 11.79 -23.20 -11.87
CA GLU A 294 10.56 -22.50 -12.29
C GLU A 294 9.31 -23.09 -11.63
N ALA A 295 9.24 -24.42 -11.51
CA ALA A 295 8.11 -25.11 -10.88
C ALA A 295 7.94 -24.71 -9.40
N GLU A 296 9.03 -24.57 -8.65
CA GLU A 296 8.99 -24.15 -7.25
C GLU A 296 8.57 -22.67 -7.10
N VAL A 297 9.07 -21.78 -7.97
CA VAL A 297 8.65 -20.37 -7.99
C VAL A 297 7.16 -20.28 -8.34
N ASN A 298 6.71 -20.99 -9.36
CA ASN A 298 5.32 -21.01 -9.78
C ASN A 298 4.39 -21.59 -8.71
N ALA A 299 4.79 -22.66 -8.02
CA ALA A 299 4.02 -23.24 -6.91
C ALA A 299 3.86 -22.26 -5.74
N PHE A 300 4.90 -21.49 -5.43
CA PHE A 300 4.81 -20.43 -4.43
C PHE A 300 3.81 -19.34 -4.85
N LEU A 301 3.90 -18.85 -6.09
CA LEU A 301 2.98 -17.83 -6.61
C LEU A 301 1.54 -18.32 -6.64
N ASP A 302 1.30 -19.59 -7.01
CA ASP A 302 -0.03 -20.21 -6.99
C ASP A 302 -0.60 -20.25 -5.57
N LYS A 303 0.22 -20.56 -4.57
CA LYS A 303 -0.18 -20.50 -3.15
C LYS A 303 -0.59 -19.09 -2.75
N ILE A 304 0.17 -18.07 -3.16
CA ILE A 304 -0.14 -16.66 -2.85
C ILE A 304 -1.42 -16.20 -3.56
N ILE A 305 -1.57 -16.50 -4.85
CA ILE A 305 -2.79 -16.19 -5.63
C ILE A 305 -4.02 -16.87 -5.00
N GLY A 306 -3.89 -18.15 -4.64
CA GLY A 306 -4.94 -18.90 -3.96
C GLY A 306 -5.34 -18.29 -2.62
N ALA A 307 -4.37 -17.85 -1.82
CA ALA A 307 -4.62 -17.18 -0.55
C ALA A 307 -5.28 -15.79 -0.74
N MET A 308 -4.87 -15.00 -1.74
CA MET A 308 -5.53 -13.74 -2.09
C MET A 308 -7.00 -13.96 -2.48
N ASN A 309 -7.27 -14.94 -3.32
CA ASN A 309 -8.63 -15.28 -3.73
C ASN A 309 -9.49 -15.76 -2.53
N ALA A 310 -8.91 -16.57 -1.64
CA ALA A 310 -9.59 -17.04 -0.43
C ALA A 310 -9.97 -15.87 0.49
N THR A 311 -9.07 -14.90 0.68
CA THR A 311 -9.31 -13.70 1.49
C THR A 311 -10.47 -12.87 0.92
N VAL A 312 -10.52 -12.64 -0.39
CA VAL A 312 -11.64 -11.92 -1.03
C VAL A 312 -12.96 -12.68 -0.87
N LYS A 313 -12.96 -14.01 -1.12
CA LYS A 313 -14.16 -14.85 -0.97
C LYS A 313 -14.67 -14.82 0.47
N SER A 314 -13.78 -14.90 1.46
CA SER A 314 -14.13 -14.81 2.88
C SER A 314 -14.81 -13.48 3.20
N GLY A 315 -14.20 -12.34 2.85
CA GLY A 315 -14.78 -11.03 3.13
C GLY A 315 -16.11 -10.77 2.41
N LEU A 316 -16.30 -11.31 1.19
CA LEU A 316 -17.57 -11.22 0.47
C LEU A 316 -18.68 -12.09 1.09
N SER A 317 -18.35 -13.07 1.92
CA SER A 317 -19.34 -13.91 2.63
C SER A 317 -19.80 -13.33 3.96
N MET A 318 -19.19 -12.24 4.42
CA MET A 318 -19.55 -11.59 5.69
C MET A 318 -20.88 -10.85 5.59
N SER A 319 -21.65 -10.85 6.70
CA SER A 319 -22.88 -10.08 6.80
C SER A 319 -22.60 -8.58 6.92
N GLU A 320 -23.55 -7.74 6.48
CA GLU A 320 -23.52 -6.31 6.72
C GLU A 320 -23.71 -5.94 8.21
N ASP A 321 -24.23 -6.88 9.00
CA ASP A 321 -24.39 -6.74 10.45
C ASP A 321 -23.08 -7.04 11.21
N ASP A 322 -22.09 -7.65 10.55
CA ASP A 322 -20.80 -7.93 11.15
C ASP A 322 -20.04 -6.63 11.45
N VAL A 323 -19.56 -6.49 12.67
CA VAL A 323 -18.81 -5.34 13.15
C VAL A 323 -17.34 -5.70 13.29
N LEU A 324 -16.46 -4.90 12.72
CA LEU A 324 -15.02 -5.07 12.85
C LEU A 324 -14.58 -4.81 14.31
N PRO A 325 -13.53 -5.50 14.77
CA PRO A 325 -13.02 -5.32 16.14
C PRO A 325 -12.58 -3.88 16.42
N GLY A 326 -12.78 -3.41 17.63
CA GLY A 326 -12.26 -2.12 18.11
C GLY A 326 -13.33 -1.06 18.36
N PRO A 327 -12.91 0.15 18.77
CA PRO A 327 -13.84 1.19 19.23
C PRO A 327 -14.60 1.88 18.09
N ILE A 328 -14.13 1.76 16.85
CA ILE A 328 -14.75 2.42 15.68
C ILE A 328 -16.13 1.81 15.38
N LYS A 329 -16.33 0.53 15.71
CA LYS A 329 -17.56 -0.22 15.42
C LYS A 329 -17.96 -0.14 13.95
N LEU A 330 -16.96 -0.26 13.07
CA LEU A 330 -17.18 -0.21 11.63
C LEU A 330 -17.91 -1.47 11.18
N HIS A 331 -19.06 -1.28 10.52
CA HIS A 331 -19.79 -2.39 9.90
C HIS A 331 -19.13 -2.86 8.62
N SER A 332 -19.23 -4.15 8.36
CA SER A 332 -18.84 -4.75 7.09
C SER A 332 -19.72 -4.21 5.96
N LYS A 333 -19.14 -3.96 4.80
CA LYS A 333 -19.89 -3.42 3.66
C LYS A 333 -19.55 -4.04 2.32
N ALA A 334 -18.50 -4.87 2.27
CA ALA A 334 -18.01 -5.45 1.02
C ALA A 334 -19.10 -6.24 0.27
N ALA A 335 -19.80 -7.14 0.95
CA ALA A 335 -20.86 -7.95 0.37
C ALA A 335 -22.02 -7.12 -0.17
N THR A 336 -22.46 -6.10 0.61
CA THR A 336 -23.56 -5.19 0.21
C THR A 336 -23.16 -4.34 -0.99
N VAL A 337 -21.92 -3.80 -1.01
CA VAL A 337 -21.40 -3.04 -2.15
C VAL A 337 -21.35 -3.92 -3.40
N TYR A 338 -20.85 -5.16 -3.29
CA TYR A 338 -20.82 -6.10 -4.41
C TYR A 338 -22.22 -6.39 -4.96
N LYS A 339 -23.15 -6.78 -4.09
CA LYS A 339 -24.53 -7.09 -4.48
C LYS A 339 -25.19 -5.92 -5.20
N ARG A 340 -25.17 -4.72 -4.59
CA ARG A 340 -25.80 -3.53 -5.18
C ARG A 340 -25.14 -3.11 -6.49
N ALA A 341 -23.83 -3.24 -6.61
CA ALA A 341 -23.13 -2.98 -7.86
C ALA A 341 -23.57 -3.95 -8.97
N MET A 342 -23.69 -5.24 -8.66
CA MET A 342 -24.15 -6.23 -9.65
C MET A 342 -25.61 -6.05 -10.07
N ASP A 343 -26.45 -5.48 -9.23
CA ASP A 343 -27.84 -5.13 -9.52
C ASP A 343 -27.96 -3.87 -10.40
N SER A 344 -26.92 -3.03 -10.53
CA SER A 344 -26.94 -1.84 -11.40
C SER A 344 -27.16 -2.23 -12.86
N THR A 345 -27.83 -1.37 -13.61
CA THR A 345 -28.00 -1.52 -15.06
C THR A 345 -26.79 -1.05 -15.86
N TYR A 346 -25.94 -0.21 -15.25
CA TYR A 346 -24.78 0.41 -15.89
C TYR A 346 -23.52 -0.46 -15.76
N ALA A 347 -22.84 -0.70 -16.88
CA ALA A 347 -21.61 -1.50 -16.90
C ALA A 347 -20.47 -0.85 -16.09
N SER A 348 -20.40 0.48 -16.07
CA SER A 348 -19.42 1.24 -15.27
C SER A 348 -19.56 0.97 -13.77
N ASP A 349 -20.80 1.00 -13.27
CA ASP A 349 -21.08 0.80 -11.85
C ASP A 349 -20.74 -0.63 -11.43
N LYS A 350 -21.10 -1.62 -12.29
CA LYS A 350 -20.72 -3.02 -12.08
C LYS A 350 -19.22 -3.19 -11.98
N ALA A 351 -18.47 -2.61 -12.92
CA ALA A 351 -17.02 -2.77 -12.97
C ALA A 351 -16.33 -2.11 -11.76
N ILE A 352 -16.64 -0.84 -11.50
CA ILE A 352 -16.05 -0.06 -10.41
C ILE A 352 -16.47 -0.65 -9.06
N GLY A 353 -17.77 -0.95 -8.90
CA GLY A 353 -18.31 -1.48 -7.65
C GLY A 353 -17.78 -2.88 -7.33
N ALA A 354 -17.60 -3.76 -8.32
CA ALA A 354 -17.02 -5.08 -8.11
C ALA A 354 -15.56 -5.00 -7.62
N VAL A 355 -14.71 -4.23 -8.31
CA VAL A 355 -13.31 -4.06 -7.91
C VAL A 355 -13.22 -3.43 -6.52
N SER A 356 -14.05 -2.42 -6.24
CA SER A 356 -14.12 -1.80 -4.92
C SER A 356 -14.54 -2.80 -3.84
N ALA A 357 -15.57 -3.61 -4.10
CA ALA A 357 -16.05 -4.62 -3.15
C ALA A 357 -14.99 -5.69 -2.86
N PHE A 358 -14.24 -6.14 -3.86
CA PHE A 358 -13.16 -7.12 -3.66
C PHE A 358 -12.04 -6.54 -2.78
N ALA A 359 -11.70 -5.26 -2.97
CA ALA A 359 -10.71 -4.59 -2.14
C ALA A 359 -11.21 -4.36 -0.71
N LEU A 360 -12.47 -3.96 -0.56
CA LEU A 360 -13.12 -3.85 0.75
C LEU A 360 -13.11 -5.20 1.46
N ALA A 361 -13.50 -6.29 0.78
CA ALA A 361 -13.56 -7.63 1.33
C ALA A 361 -12.21 -8.07 1.94
N ALA A 362 -11.14 -7.98 1.17
CA ALA A 362 -9.82 -8.34 1.67
C ALA A 362 -9.31 -7.40 2.77
N SER A 363 -9.66 -6.10 2.70
CA SER A 363 -9.28 -5.13 3.73
C SER A 363 -10.06 -5.29 5.02
N GLU A 364 -11.33 -5.68 4.96
CA GLU A 364 -12.14 -6.00 6.13
C GLU A 364 -11.61 -7.25 6.84
N GLU A 365 -11.20 -8.29 6.09
CA GLU A 365 -10.52 -9.46 6.63
C GLU A 365 -9.21 -9.08 7.34
N ASN A 366 -8.44 -8.17 6.73
CA ASN A 366 -7.26 -7.60 7.39
C ASN A 366 -7.63 -6.88 8.70
N GLY A 367 -8.68 -6.06 8.68
CA GLY A 367 -9.17 -5.33 9.86
C GLY A 367 -9.67 -6.24 10.98
N ARG A 368 -10.15 -7.46 10.64
CA ARG A 368 -10.54 -8.50 11.62
C ARG A 368 -9.35 -9.20 12.26
N GLY A 369 -8.15 -9.09 11.68
CA GLY A 369 -6.98 -9.84 12.16
C GLY A 369 -6.82 -11.21 11.52
N HIS A 370 -7.62 -11.51 10.49
CA HIS A 370 -7.53 -12.77 9.73
C HIS A 370 -6.25 -12.85 8.90
N LEU A 371 -5.95 -14.05 8.36
CA LEU A 371 -4.77 -14.21 7.51
C LEU A 371 -4.96 -13.48 6.19
N VAL A 372 -4.01 -12.62 5.89
CA VAL A 372 -3.94 -11.83 4.64
C VAL A 372 -2.56 -11.94 4.02
N ILE A 373 -2.41 -11.40 2.83
CA ILE A 373 -1.14 -11.34 2.11
C ILE A 373 -0.62 -9.91 2.12
N THR A 374 0.60 -9.71 2.60
CA THR A 374 1.27 -8.42 2.44
C THR A 374 1.66 -8.24 0.98
N ALA A 375 1.15 -7.17 0.33
CA ALA A 375 1.43 -6.87 -1.07
C ALA A 375 1.32 -5.35 -1.36
N PRO A 376 2.28 -4.51 -0.91
CA PRO A 376 3.49 -4.86 -0.15
C PRO A 376 3.28 -4.97 1.37
N THR A 377 2.17 -4.45 1.93
CA THR A 377 1.96 -4.34 3.38
C THR A 377 0.59 -4.88 3.81
N GLY A 378 0.36 -5.02 5.13
CA GLY A 378 -0.95 -5.33 5.69
C GLY A 378 -1.97 -4.21 5.44
N GLY A 379 -1.56 -2.94 5.63
CA GLY A 379 -2.44 -1.79 5.39
C GLY A 379 -2.95 -1.68 3.95
N SER A 380 -2.22 -2.24 2.98
CA SER A 380 -2.61 -2.31 1.57
C SER A 380 -3.10 -3.68 1.11
N ALA A 381 -3.35 -4.62 2.02
CA ALA A 381 -3.68 -6.02 1.72
C ALA A 381 -4.99 -6.20 0.92
N GLY A 382 -5.77 -5.15 0.70
CA GLY A 382 -6.96 -5.18 -0.16
C GLY A 382 -6.68 -4.92 -1.64
N VAL A 383 -5.61 -4.20 -2.00
CA VAL A 383 -5.40 -3.72 -3.37
C VAL A 383 -5.07 -4.86 -4.33
N MET A 384 -3.98 -5.58 -4.07
CA MET A 384 -3.53 -6.68 -4.94
C MET A 384 -4.54 -7.85 -5.00
N PRO A 385 -5.10 -8.33 -3.87
CA PRO A 385 -6.11 -9.38 -3.92
C PRO A 385 -7.33 -9.02 -4.76
N ALA A 386 -7.80 -7.77 -4.70
CA ALA A 386 -8.93 -7.32 -5.51
C ALA A 386 -8.65 -7.45 -7.01
N VAL A 387 -7.46 -7.05 -7.45
CA VAL A 387 -7.07 -7.10 -8.86
C VAL A 387 -6.82 -8.55 -9.29
N VAL A 388 -6.13 -9.35 -8.49
CA VAL A 388 -5.91 -10.79 -8.75
C VAL A 388 -7.25 -11.52 -8.90
N TYR A 389 -8.19 -11.27 -7.96
CA TYR A 389 -9.52 -11.88 -8.00
C TYR A 389 -10.33 -11.41 -9.22
N ALA A 390 -10.32 -10.12 -9.53
CA ALA A 390 -11.02 -9.57 -10.69
C ALA A 390 -10.50 -10.15 -12.02
N LEU A 391 -9.21 -10.39 -12.14
CA LEU A 391 -8.58 -10.98 -13.32
C LEU A 391 -8.81 -12.49 -13.41
N GLY A 392 -8.69 -13.24 -12.32
CA GLY A 392 -8.75 -14.70 -12.31
C GLY A 392 -10.16 -15.26 -12.21
N GLU A 393 -10.95 -14.74 -11.26
CA GLU A 393 -12.30 -15.22 -10.95
C GLU A 393 -13.42 -14.37 -11.58
N GLY A 394 -13.09 -13.14 -12.02
CA GLY A 394 -14.03 -12.23 -12.65
C GLY A 394 -14.31 -12.54 -14.13
N ALA A 395 -14.95 -11.58 -14.81
CA ALA A 395 -15.39 -11.74 -16.19
C ALA A 395 -14.25 -11.96 -17.21
N ARG A 396 -13.03 -11.48 -16.92
CA ARG A 396 -11.88 -11.56 -17.85
C ARG A 396 -11.21 -12.92 -17.89
N LYS A 397 -11.22 -13.67 -16.80
CA LYS A 397 -10.66 -15.04 -16.66
C LYS A 397 -9.24 -15.19 -17.24
N ILE A 398 -8.34 -14.35 -16.81
CA ILE A 398 -6.92 -14.44 -17.20
C ILE A 398 -6.36 -15.80 -16.74
N SER A 399 -5.51 -16.41 -17.57
CA SER A 399 -4.91 -17.70 -17.25
C SER A 399 -3.99 -17.61 -16.03
N GLN A 400 -3.86 -18.73 -15.29
CA GLN A 400 -2.99 -18.82 -14.12
C GLN A 400 -1.53 -18.47 -14.46
N ALA A 401 -1.06 -18.85 -15.65
CA ALA A 401 0.29 -18.50 -16.12
C ALA A 401 0.48 -16.97 -16.25
N LYS A 402 -0.51 -16.27 -16.81
CA LYS A 402 -0.49 -14.81 -16.95
C LYS A 402 -0.63 -14.10 -15.60
N LEU A 403 -1.41 -14.65 -14.67
CA LEU A 403 -1.46 -14.13 -13.30
C LEU A 403 -0.10 -14.24 -12.60
N ARG A 404 0.60 -15.38 -12.71
CA ARG A 404 1.94 -15.55 -12.14
C ARG A 404 2.94 -14.56 -12.75
N GLU A 405 2.92 -14.40 -14.08
CA GLU A 405 3.76 -13.45 -14.79
C GLU A 405 3.49 -12.00 -14.33
N GLY A 406 2.22 -11.63 -14.20
CA GLY A 406 1.80 -10.34 -13.66
C GLY A 406 2.19 -10.12 -12.19
N MET A 407 2.12 -11.16 -11.35
CA MET A 407 2.57 -11.10 -9.95
C MET A 407 4.08 -10.83 -9.84
N LEU A 408 4.88 -11.39 -10.73
CA LEU A 408 6.32 -11.11 -10.78
C LEU A 408 6.63 -9.70 -11.25
N ALA A 409 5.89 -9.19 -12.25
CA ALA A 409 6.02 -7.79 -12.67
C ALA A 409 5.61 -6.82 -11.55
N ALA A 410 4.54 -7.12 -10.83
CA ALA A 410 4.13 -6.38 -9.65
C ALA A 410 5.21 -6.40 -8.55
N ALA A 411 5.82 -7.56 -8.33
CA ALA A 411 6.92 -7.70 -7.37
C ALA A 411 8.11 -6.79 -7.74
N ALA A 412 8.49 -6.70 -9.02
CA ALA A 412 9.55 -5.79 -9.47
C ALA A 412 9.29 -4.33 -9.08
N VAL A 413 8.06 -3.85 -9.28
CA VAL A 413 7.62 -2.51 -8.87
C VAL A 413 7.78 -2.32 -7.36
N GLY A 414 7.29 -3.27 -6.57
CA GLY A 414 7.42 -3.23 -5.11
C GLY A 414 8.89 -3.29 -4.65
N TYR A 415 9.72 -4.07 -5.31
CA TYR A 415 11.16 -4.17 -5.00
C TYR A 415 11.89 -2.85 -5.26
N LEU A 416 11.60 -2.17 -6.36
CA LEU A 416 12.19 -0.87 -6.68
C LEU A 416 11.76 0.20 -5.65
N CYS A 417 10.50 0.22 -5.26
CA CYS A 417 10.03 1.11 -4.19
C CYS A 417 10.72 0.79 -2.85
N LYS A 418 10.88 -0.50 -2.49
CA LYS A 418 11.64 -0.91 -1.29
C LYS A 418 13.11 -0.51 -1.40
N HIS A 419 13.70 -0.62 -2.58
CA HIS A 419 15.12 -0.39 -2.81
C HIS A 419 15.49 1.09 -2.69
N TRP A 420 14.68 2.00 -3.25
CA TRP A 420 15.00 3.43 -3.34
C TRP A 420 14.17 4.33 -2.42
N ALA A 421 13.07 3.83 -1.89
CA ALA A 421 12.19 4.56 -0.97
C ALA A 421 11.92 3.71 0.28
N THR A 422 10.66 3.52 0.64
CA THR A 422 10.23 2.70 1.78
C THR A 422 8.90 2.02 1.48
N LEU A 423 8.60 0.94 2.23
CA LEU A 423 7.29 0.29 2.28
C LEU A 423 6.61 0.48 3.64
N SER A 424 7.17 1.32 4.51
CA SER A 424 6.68 1.53 5.87
C SER A 424 5.77 2.76 5.94
N ALA A 425 4.54 2.61 6.42
CA ALA A 425 3.66 3.73 6.70
C ALA A 425 4.22 4.67 7.77
N ALA A 426 4.96 4.12 8.74
CA ALA A 426 5.63 4.88 9.80
C ALA A 426 6.77 5.78 9.25
N GLU A 427 7.29 5.48 8.07
CA GLU A 427 8.32 6.30 7.41
C GLU A 427 7.75 7.17 6.30
N GLY A 428 6.84 6.61 5.48
CA GLY A 428 6.39 7.21 4.24
C GLY A 428 4.90 7.57 4.16
N GLY A 429 4.11 7.26 5.18
CA GLY A 429 2.66 7.40 5.07
C GLY A 429 2.02 6.34 4.15
N CYS A 430 0.72 6.47 3.87
CA CYS A 430 0.01 5.52 3.01
C CYS A 430 0.42 5.58 1.53
N GLN A 431 1.14 6.60 1.07
CA GLN A 431 1.74 6.59 -0.26
C GLN A 431 2.71 5.41 -0.45
N ALA A 432 3.44 5.03 0.62
CA ALA A 432 4.37 3.90 0.62
C ALA A 432 3.66 2.54 0.70
N GLU A 433 2.41 2.49 1.11
CA GLU A 433 1.61 1.27 1.20
C GLU A 433 0.60 1.17 0.06
N ILE A 434 -0.46 2.01 0.09
CA ILE A 434 -1.55 2.00 -0.90
C ILE A 434 -1.02 2.44 -2.28
N GLY A 435 -0.17 3.48 -2.31
CA GLY A 435 0.41 3.98 -3.57
C GLY A 435 1.27 2.92 -4.25
N VAL A 436 2.15 2.27 -3.49
CA VAL A 436 2.97 1.17 -4.02
C VAL A 436 2.11 -0.03 -4.44
N ALA A 437 1.12 -0.42 -3.63
CA ALA A 437 0.22 -1.52 -3.98
C ALA A 437 -0.60 -1.24 -5.24
N SER A 438 -1.08 -0.02 -5.43
CA SER A 438 -1.78 0.42 -6.64
C SER A 438 -0.88 0.36 -7.87
N SER A 439 0.37 0.80 -7.73
CA SER A 439 1.40 0.72 -8.77
C SER A 439 1.74 -0.73 -9.16
N MET A 440 1.91 -1.59 -8.16
CA MET A 440 2.09 -3.04 -8.34
C MET A 440 0.91 -3.66 -9.09
N ALA A 441 -0.31 -3.32 -8.69
CA ALA A 441 -1.53 -3.82 -9.30
C ALA A 441 -1.68 -3.34 -10.75
N ALA A 442 -1.32 -2.10 -11.07
CA ALA A 442 -1.32 -1.58 -12.44
C ALA A 442 -0.32 -2.34 -13.33
N ALA A 443 0.88 -2.61 -12.84
CA ALA A 443 1.88 -3.43 -13.54
C ALA A 443 1.39 -4.87 -13.77
N LEU A 444 0.73 -5.47 -12.77
CA LEU A 444 0.10 -6.78 -12.89
C LEU A 444 -0.94 -6.79 -13.99
N ILE A 445 -1.88 -5.83 -14.01
CA ILE A 445 -2.93 -5.75 -15.03
C ILE A 445 -2.30 -5.63 -16.41
N ALA A 446 -1.36 -4.72 -16.60
CA ALA A 446 -0.72 -4.48 -17.90
C ALA A 446 0.02 -5.75 -18.40
N THR A 447 0.81 -6.38 -17.52
CA THR A 447 1.56 -7.60 -17.88
C THR A 447 0.61 -8.78 -18.18
N ALA A 448 -0.45 -8.95 -17.40
CA ALA A 448 -1.44 -10.01 -17.62
C ALA A 448 -2.22 -9.85 -18.96
N HIS A 449 -2.23 -8.66 -19.53
CA HIS A 449 -2.79 -8.34 -20.85
C HIS A 449 -1.73 -8.23 -21.96
N ASP A 450 -0.55 -8.79 -21.76
CA ASP A 450 0.54 -8.82 -22.74
C ASP A 450 1.02 -7.44 -23.22
N ALA A 451 0.90 -6.40 -22.38
CA ALA A 451 1.40 -5.08 -22.68
C ALA A 451 2.94 -5.07 -22.75
N ASP A 452 3.49 -4.20 -23.60
CA ASP A 452 4.93 -4.02 -23.67
C ASP A 452 5.52 -3.39 -22.39
N SER A 453 6.84 -3.48 -22.22
CA SER A 453 7.54 -3.02 -21.04
C SER A 453 7.31 -1.55 -20.71
N LYS A 454 7.11 -0.70 -21.74
CA LYS A 454 6.88 0.74 -21.56
C LYS A 454 5.46 1.03 -21.06
N VAL A 455 4.47 0.31 -21.54
CA VAL A 455 3.10 0.41 -21.04
C VAL A 455 3.02 -0.08 -19.59
N VAL A 456 3.72 -1.17 -19.23
CA VAL A 456 3.81 -1.66 -17.86
C VAL A 456 4.42 -0.59 -16.93
N GLU A 457 5.52 0.03 -17.34
CA GLU A 457 6.14 1.14 -16.61
C GLU A 457 5.19 2.33 -16.43
N ASN A 458 4.57 2.81 -17.54
CA ASN A 458 3.67 3.97 -17.50
C ASN A 458 2.45 3.72 -16.61
N ALA A 459 1.89 2.52 -16.63
CA ALA A 459 0.79 2.14 -15.74
C ALA A 459 1.22 2.15 -14.26
N ALA A 460 2.38 1.57 -13.97
CA ALA A 460 2.93 1.55 -12.62
C ALA A 460 3.26 2.96 -12.12
N GLU A 461 3.88 3.77 -12.97
CA GLU A 461 4.24 5.15 -12.71
C GLU A 461 3.01 5.98 -12.37
N SER A 462 2.03 6.03 -13.28
CA SER A 462 0.81 6.82 -13.13
C SER A 462 0.03 6.44 -11.87
N ALA A 463 -0.04 5.15 -11.54
CA ALA A 463 -0.68 4.71 -10.31
C ALA A 463 0.06 5.22 -9.06
N LEU A 464 1.38 5.24 -9.05
CA LEU A 464 2.18 5.72 -7.91
C LEU A 464 2.15 7.24 -7.78
N GLU A 465 2.35 7.97 -8.88
CA GLU A 465 2.35 9.43 -8.93
C GLU A 465 1.10 10.01 -8.26
N HIS A 466 -0.06 9.46 -8.60
CA HIS A 466 -1.36 9.94 -8.09
C HIS A 466 -1.66 9.52 -6.64
N HIS A 467 -0.70 8.90 -5.95
CA HIS A 467 -0.75 8.62 -4.51
C HIS A 467 0.30 9.40 -3.71
N LEU A 468 1.18 10.20 -4.35
CA LEU A 468 2.17 11.01 -3.65
C LEU A 468 1.49 11.98 -2.68
N GLY A 469 2.07 12.12 -1.48
CA GLY A 469 1.53 12.96 -0.42
C GLY A 469 0.43 12.30 0.44
N MET A 470 0.05 11.04 0.20
CA MET A 470 -0.98 10.37 1.00
C MET A 470 -0.47 10.08 2.42
N THR A 471 -1.06 10.76 3.40
CA THR A 471 -0.75 10.61 4.84
C THR A 471 -1.21 9.25 5.39
N CYS A 472 -0.72 8.87 6.57
CA CYS A 472 -1.23 7.74 7.34
C CYS A 472 -1.67 8.22 8.73
N ASP A 473 -2.97 8.39 8.89
CA ASP A 473 -3.64 8.95 10.06
C ASP A 473 -4.85 8.09 10.48
N PRO A 474 -4.63 6.80 10.85
CA PRO A 474 -5.72 5.88 11.15
C PRO A 474 -6.47 6.30 12.42
N VAL A 475 -7.80 6.30 12.33
CA VAL A 475 -8.69 6.66 13.45
C VAL A 475 -8.48 5.68 14.61
N ALA A 476 -8.24 6.20 15.80
CA ALA A 476 -7.93 5.44 17.00
C ALA A 476 -6.77 4.43 16.85
N GLY A 477 -5.91 4.59 15.84
CA GLY A 477 -4.79 3.67 15.56
C GLY A 477 -5.20 2.35 14.88
N TYR A 478 -6.45 2.22 14.42
CA TYR A 478 -6.94 1.00 13.77
C TYR A 478 -6.82 1.09 12.25
N VAL A 479 -6.37 0.00 11.61
CA VAL A 479 -6.30 -0.12 10.14
C VAL A 479 -7.70 -0.39 9.58
N GLN A 480 -8.59 0.56 9.79
CA GLN A 480 -10.00 0.52 9.39
C GLN A 480 -10.38 1.79 8.65
N VAL A 481 -10.40 2.94 9.33
CA VAL A 481 -10.73 4.25 8.75
C VAL A 481 -9.47 5.12 8.74
N PRO A 482 -9.01 5.58 7.58
CA PRO A 482 -9.58 5.43 6.22
C PRO A 482 -9.03 4.22 5.44
N CYS A 483 -8.23 3.35 6.02
CA CYS A 483 -7.39 2.35 5.35
C CYS A 483 -8.19 1.40 4.44
N ILE A 484 -9.34 0.89 4.91
CA ILE A 484 -10.17 -0.05 4.15
C ILE A 484 -10.63 0.56 2.83
N GLU A 485 -11.15 1.79 2.86
CA GLU A 485 -11.58 2.48 1.64
C GLU A 485 -10.42 2.89 0.74
N ARG A 486 -9.28 3.28 1.31
CA ARG A 486 -8.08 3.58 0.52
C ARG A 486 -7.64 2.39 -0.33
N CYS A 487 -7.83 1.15 0.13
CA CYS A 487 -7.55 -0.04 -0.69
C CYS A 487 -8.49 -0.12 -1.90
N ALA A 488 -9.79 0.19 -1.73
CA ALA A 488 -10.73 0.22 -2.85
C ALA A 488 -10.34 1.30 -3.88
N PHE A 489 -10.01 2.51 -3.42
CA PHE A 489 -9.50 3.57 -4.30
C PHE A 489 -8.19 3.17 -4.99
N GLY A 490 -7.26 2.54 -4.28
CA GLY A 490 -6.00 2.06 -4.84
C GLY A 490 -6.21 1.01 -5.95
N ALA A 491 -7.13 0.06 -5.75
CA ALA A 491 -7.46 -0.95 -6.75
C ALA A 491 -8.11 -0.34 -8.00
N VAL A 492 -9.05 0.60 -7.83
CA VAL A 492 -9.69 1.31 -8.97
C VAL A 492 -8.69 2.20 -9.71
N LYS A 493 -7.80 2.91 -8.99
CA LYS A 493 -6.73 3.70 -9.62
C LYS A 493 -5.78 2.83 -10.44
N ALA A 494 -5.46 1.61 -10.01
CA ALA A 494 -4.65 0.68 -10.79
C ALA A 494 -5.28 0.38 -12.16
N TRP A 495 -6.59 0.14 -12.21
CA TRP A 495 -7.33 -0.03 -13.46
C TRP A 495 -7.34 1.24 -14.30
N THR A 496 -7.52 2.40 -13.69
CA THR A 496 -7.49 3.69 -14.39
C THR A 496 -6.10 3.96 -15.00
N ALA A 497 -5.03 3.73 -14.24
CA ALA A 497 -3.66 3.90 -14.71
C ALA A 497 -3.35 2.96 -15.88
N TYR A 498 -3.74 1.68 -15.77
CA TYR A 498 -3.63 0.74 -16.90
C TYR A 498 -4.43 1.20 -18.12
N ALA A 499 -5.68 1.63 -17.93
CA ALA A 499 -6.52 2.07 -19.04
C ALA A 499 -5.93 3.30 -19.77
N ILE A 500 -5.32 4.24 -19.04
CA ILE A 500 -4.61 5.38 -19.64
C ILE A 500 -3.37 4.90 -20.39
N ALA A 501 -2.49 4.15 -19.71
CA ALA A 501 -1.20 3.72 -20.28
C ALA A 501 -1.36 2.82 -21.51
N SER A 502 -2.40 1.98 -21.56
CA SER A 502 -2.67 1.09 -22.70
C SER A 502 -3.31 1.80 -23.90
N ASN A 503 -3.87 3.00 -23.73
CA ASN A 503 -4.53 3.76 -24.80
C ASN A 503 -3.79 5.04 -25.19
N GLU A 504 -2.73 5.42 -24.50
CA GLU A 504 -1.87 6.53 -24.88
C GLU A 504 -0.76 6.10 -25.85
N ILE A 505 -0.05 7.08 -26.42
CA ILE A 505 1.21 6.80 -27.13
C ILE A 505 2.31 6.66 -26.08
N ALA A 506 2.66 5.43 -25.72
CA ALA A 506 3.53 5.11 -24.57
C ALA A 506 4.87 5.88 -24.57
N SER A 507 5.46 6.15 -25.76
CA SER A 507 6.71 6.91 -25.88
C SER A 507 6.57 8.42 -25.58
N ARG A 508 5.34 8.94 -25.47
CA ARG A 508 5.06 10.35 -25.15
C ARG A 508 4.82 10.60 -23.67
N HIS A 509 4.74 9.55 -22.87
CA HIS A 509 4.66 9.66 -21.41
C HIS A 509 5.87 10.43 -20.88
N ARG A 510 5.66 11.38 -19.96
CA ARG A 510 6.69 12.35 -19.56
C ARG A 510 7.44 11.99 -18.31
N VAL A 511 6.77 11.37 -17.37
CA VAL A 511 7.36 10.96 -16.08
C VAL A 511 7.79 9.51 -16.20
N ASP A 512 8.96 9.17 -15.71
CA ASP A 512 9.39 7.78 -15.61
C ASP A 512 9.18 7.26 -14.19
N PHE A 513 9.09 5.93 -14.04
CA PHE A 513 8.83 5.29 -12.77
C PHE A 513 9.95 5.57 -11.75
N ASP A 514 11.20 5.63 -12.19
CA ASP A 514 12.35 5.86 -11.30
C ASP A 514 12.29 7.27 -10.69
N ALA A 515 11.85 8.28 -11.47
CA ALA A 515 11.63 9.64 -10.97
C ALA A 515 10.50 9.69 -9.93
N THR A 516 9.41 8.95 -10.15
CA THR A 516 8.28 8.89 -9.21
C THR A 516 8.66 8.17 -7.91
N VAL A 517 9.46 7.12 -7.96
CA VAL A 517 10.00 6.46 -6.75
C VAL A 517 10.90 7.42 -5.96
N LYS A 518 11.69 8.23 -6.64
CA LYS A 518 12.49 9.28 -6.00
C LYS A 518 11.60 10.32 -5.32
N ALA A 519 10.57 10.81 -6.02
CA ALA A 519 9.60 11.74 -5.43
C ALA A 519 8.88 11.13 -4.23
N LEU A 520 8.57 9.82 -4.25
CA LEU A 520 8.05 9.09 -3.09
C LEU A 520 9.01 9.16 -1.90
N ALA A 521 10.31 8.90 -2.13
CA ALA A 521 11.32 8.95 -1.07
C ALA A 521 11.48 10.35 -0.48
N GLU A 522 11.51 11.38 -1.32
CA GLU A 522 11.61 12.79 -0.90
C GLU A 522 10.37 13.23 -0.13
N THR A 523 9.17 12.97 -0.66
CA THR A 523 7.91 13.28 0.00
C THR A 523 7.76 12.54 1.34
N ALA A 524 8.21 11.28 1.39
CA ALA A 524 8.25 10.52 2.63
C ALA A 524 9.13 11.18 3.68
N LYS A 525 10.31 11.66 3.30
CA LYS A 525 11.24 12.36 4.17
C LYS A 525 10.66 13.68 4.69
N ASP A 526 10.02 14.46 3.81
CA ASP A 526 9.50 15.78 4.12
C ASP A 526 8.15 15.75 4.86
N MET A 527 7.41 14.64 4.80
CA MET A 527 6.15 14.46 5.50
C MET A 527 6.36 14.58 7.01
N ASN A 528 5.58 15.41 7.68
CA ASN A 528 5.65 15.56 9.14
C ASN A 528 5.30 14.24 9.84
N SER A 529 6.04 13.90 10.91
CA SER A 529 5.88 12.66 11.68
C SER A 529 4.48 12.39 12.18
N LYS A 530 3.71 13.43 12.53
CA LYS A 530 2.31 13.30 12.98
C LYS A 530 1.36 12.69 11.92
N TYR A 531 1.78 12.62 10.65
CA TYR A 531 1.04 12.00 9.56
C TYR A 531 1.60 10.64 9.13
N LYS A 532 2.48 10.04 9.94
CA LYS A 532 3.17 8.78 9.67
C LYS A 532 2.81 7.70 10.69
N GLU A 533 1.56 7.22 10.62
CA GLU A 533 1.06 6.11 11.46
C GLU A 533 1.14 6.40 12.99
N THR A 534 0.94 7.65 13.38
CA THR A 534 0.97 8.07 14.80
C THR A 534 -0.42 8.33 15.38
N SER A 535 -1.43 8.53 14.51
CA SER A 535 -2.78 8.98 14.92
C SER A 535 -2.80 10.32 15.68
N GLU A 536 -1.77 11.15 15.47
CA GLU A 536 -1.62 12.46 16.14
C GLU A 536 -2.16 13.64 15.33
N ALA A 537 -2.69 13.39 14.12
CA ALA A 537 -3.19 14.44 13.23
C ALA A 537 -4.25 13.90 12.25
N GLY A 538 -4.71 14.77 11.37
CA GLY A 538 -5.61 14.43 10.26
C GLY A 538 -6.93 13.83 10.71
N LEU A 539 -7.36 12.76 10.04
CA LEU A 539 -8.64 12.11 10.34
C LEU A 539 -8.71 11.54 11.75
N ALA A 540 -7.57 11.11 12.32
CA ALA A 540 -7.51 10.56 13.66
C ALA A 540 -8.00 11.56 14.73
N LEU A 541 -7.77 12.86 14.54
CA LEU A 541 -8.26 13.92 15.42
C LEU A 541 -9.60 14.52 14.99
N SER A 542 -9.96 14.41 13.73
CA SER A 542 -11.17 15.03 13.17
C SER A 542 -12.42 14.16 13.35
N VAL A 543 -12.25 12.86 13.57
CA VAL A 543 -13.35 11.91 13.77
C VAL A 543 -13.59 11.72 15.26
N VAL A 544 -14.75 12.15 15.75
CA VAL A 544 -15.19 11.92 17.13
C VAL A 544 -15.80 10.52 17.20
N LEU A 545 -15.23 9.66 18.02
CA LEU A 545 -15.82 8.37 18.38
C LEU A 545 -16.77 8.58 19.57
N CYS A 546 -18.08 8.53 19.29
CA CYS A 546 -19.13 8.64 20.31
C CYS A 546 -19.42 7.31 20.98
#